data_e19ec8b677d142fb2320b53ab5bdb336
#
_entry.id   e19ec8b677d142fb2320b53ab5bdb336
#
_cell.length_a   1.000
_cell.length_b   1.000
_cell.length_c   1.000
_cell.angle_alpha   90.00
_cell.angle_beta   90.00
_cell.angle_gamma   90.00
#
_symmetry.space_group_name_H-M   'P 1'
#
loop_
_entity.id
_entity.type
_entity.pdbx_description
1 polymer ?
#
loop_
_entity_poly.entity_id
_entity_poly.type
_entity_poly.pdbx_seq_one_letter_code
_entity_poly.pdbx_strand_id
1 'polypeptide(L)'
;MEIAYSGDAFHTYMVISSEEWGENEDEEKMMSNQSAQVLLPFQVQRLNDRKNYCYDISGRMEFRSYIERKQADRSMIKSVIRFIAGLDQAVEEYLLMPDGLLLQPECMYLEMPEENLRAAYIPGRKEDFSKQLKELT
;
A
#
# COMPACT_ATOMS: atom_id res chain seq x y z
N MET A 1 -9.19 -5.89 11.00
CA MET A 1 -8.29 -6.03 9.84
C MET A 1 -7.26 -7.11 10.14
N GLU A 2 -7.19 -8.10 9.31
CA GLU A 2 -6.20 -9.16 9.44
C GLU A 2 -5.19 -9.05 8.30
N ILE A 3 -3.92 -9.22 8.63
CA ILE A 3 -2.83 -9.17 7.66
C ILE A 3 -2.10 -10.51 7.69
N ALA A 4 -1.99 -11.13 6.52
CA ALA A 4 -1.27 -12.39 6.37
C ALA A 4 -0.33 -12.29 5.18
N TYR A 5 0.60 -13.22 5.07
CA TYR A 5 1.55 -13.27 3.96
C TYR A 5 1.45 -14.62 3.29
N SER A 6 1.45 -14.60 1.97
CA SER A 6 1.35 -15.81 1.18
C SER A 6 2.25 -15.68 -0.04
N GLY A 7 2.70 -16.81 -0.59
CA GLY A 7 3.57 -16.73 -1.74
C GLY A 7 3.79 -18.07 -2.40
N ASP A 8 4.34 -18.00 -3.60
CA ASP A 8 4.81 -19.16 -4.36
C ASP A 8 6.30 -18.96 -4.70
N ALA A 9 6.82 -19.73 -5.67
CA ALA A 9 8.24 -19.66 -6.05
C ALA A 9 8.64 -18.31 -6.66
N PHE A 10 7.68 -17.53 -7.17
CA PHE A 10 7.96 -16.32 -7.94
C PHE A 10 7.37 -15.05 -7.32
N HIS A 11 6.32 -15.17 -6.52
CA HIS A 11 5.59 -14.03 -5.98
C HIS A 11 5.33 -14.15 -4.50
N THR A 12 5.43 -13.01 -3.80
CA THR A 12 5.05 -12.89 -2.40
C THR A 12 3.97 -11.82 -2.28
N TYR A 13 2.91 -12.12 -1.53
CA TYR A 13 1.78 -11.22 -1.37
C TYR A 13 1.54 -10.89 0.09
N MET A 14 1.23 -9.62 0.34
CA MET A 14 0.60 -9.20 1.60
C MET A 14 -0.90 -9.30 1.40
N VAL A 15 -1.58 -10.11 2.21
CA VAL A 15 -3.01 -10.37 2.08
C VAL A 15 -3.74 -9.69 3.23
N ILE A 16 -4.63 -8.77 2.89
CA ILE A 16 -5.40 -8.02 3.88
C ILE A 16 -6.87 -8.42 3.75
N SER A 17 -7.48 -8.80 4.87
CA SER A 17 -8.88 -9.17 4.91
C SER A 17 -9.60 -8.45 6.06
N SER A 18 -10.86 -8.13 5.85
CA SER A 18 -11.73 -7.57 6.87
C SER A 18 -13.19 -7.73 6.47
N GLU A 19 -14.04 -7.98 7.46
CA GLU A 19 -15.48 -8.03 7.26
C GLU A 19 -16.13 -6.64 7.44
N GLU A 20 -15.36 -5.66 7.93
CA GLU A 20 -15.85 -4.32 8.25
C GLU A 20 -16.03 -3.41 7.04
N TRP A 21 -15.38 -3.74 5.92
CA TRP A 21 -15.44 -2.91 4.73
C TRP A 21 -16.58 -3.35 3.82
N GLY A 22 -17.42 -2.39 3.43
CA GLY A 22 -18.50 -2.65 2.48
C GLY A 22 -17.96 -3.02 1.10
N GLU A 23 -18.88 -3.35 0.20
CA GLU A 23 -18.50 -3.63 -1.17
C GLU A 23 -18.24 -2.33 -1.92
N ASN A 24 -17.09 -2.25 -2.57
CA ASN A 24 -16.67 -1.10 -3.39
C ASN A 24 -16.11 -1.62 -4.71
N GLU A 25 -16.97 -2.21 -5.52
CA GLU A 25 -16.58 -2.84 -6.78
C GLU A 25 -15.90 -1.87 -7.74
N ASP A 26 -16.35 -0.62 -7.79
CA ASP A 26 -15.76 0.38 -8.67
C ASP A 26 -14.32 0.70 -8.26
N GLU A 27 -14.07 0.89 -6.97
CA GLU A 27 -12.72 1.11 -6.46
C GLU A 27 -11.84 -0.12 -6.66
N GLU A 28 -12.39 -1.32 -6.46
CA GLU A 28 -11.67 -2.57 -6.68
C GLU A 28 -11.22 -2.72 -8.14
N LYS A 29 -12.10 -2.41 -9.08
CA LYS A 29 -11.78 -2.46 -10.51
C LYS A 29 -10.70 -1.45 -10.86
N MET A 30 -10.82 -0.25 -10.34
CA MET A 30 -9.84 0.81 -10.58
C MET A 30 -8.47 0.39 -10.05
N MET A 31 -8.42 -0.14 -8.83
CA MET A 31 -7.18 -0.59 -8.21
C MET A 31 -6.54 -1.78 -8.93
N SER A 32 -7.36 -2.68 -9.47
CA SER A 32 -6.86 -3.83 -10.22
C SER A 32 -6.21 -3.43 -11.54
N ASN A 33 -6.53 -2.26 -12.07
CA ASN A 33 -6.04 -1.77 -13.36
C ASN A 33 -5.07 -0.60 -13.26
N GLN A 34 -4.77 -0.12 -12.04
CA GLN A 34 -3.87 1.01 -11.86
C GLN A 34 -2.40 0.58 -11.97
N SER A 35 -1.55 1.53 -12.33
CA SER A 35 -0.12 1.34 -12.42
C SER A 35 0.65 2.48 -11.74
N ALA A 36 0.05 3.09 -10.72
CA ALA A 36 0.69 4.18 -9.99
C ALA A 36 1.95 3.70 -9.27
N GLN A 37 3.02 4.45 -9.36
CA GLN A 37 4.31 4.09 -8.76
C GLN A 37 4.29 4.10 -7.23
N VAL A 38 3.37 4.84 -6.63
CA VAL A 38 3.26 4.95 -5.16
C VAL A 38 2.35 3.91 -4.54
N LEU A 39 1.70 3.09 -5.36
CA LEU A 39 0.78 2.06 -4.89
C LEU A 39 1.31 0.67 -5.20
N LEU A 40 1.10 -0.25 -4.27
CA LEU A 40 1.41 -1.65 -4.49
C LEU A 40 0.44 -2.24 -5.52
N PRO A 41 0.92 -3.13 -6.42
CA PRO A 41 0.02 -3.85 -7.33
C PRO A 41 -1.03 -4.62 -6.54
N PHE A 42 -2.25 -4.65 -7.05
CA PHE A 42 -3.42 -5.07 -6.29
C PHE A 42 -4.25 -6.06 -7.10
N GLN A 43 -4.77 -7.07 -6.40
CA GLN A 43 -5.80 -7.94 -6.95
C GLN A 43 -6.74 -8.41 -5.85
N VAL A 44 -7.97 -8.71 -6.21
CA VAL A 44 -8.99 -9.22 -5.29
C VAL A 44 -9.07 -10.73 -5.46
N GLN A 45 -9.06 -11.45 -4.33
CA GLN A 45 -9.25 -12.88 -4.30
C GLN A 45 -10.47 -13.19 -3.43
N ARG A 46 -11.40 -13.99 -3.96
CA ARG A 46 -12.58 -14.42 -3.22
C ARG A 46 -12.46 -15.90 -2.92
N LEU A 47 -12.44 -16.23 -1.63
CA LEU A 47 -12.34 -17.60 -1.13
C LEU A 47 -13.36 -17.80 -0.04
N ASN A 48 -14.25 -18.80 -0.21
CA ASN A 48 -15.25 -19.17 0.82
C ASN A 48 -16.09 -17.96 1.30
N ASP A 49 -16.61 -17.17 0.35
CA ASP A 49 -17.37 -15.95 0.59
C ASP A 49 -16.59 -14.85 1.32
N ARG A 50 -15.29 -15.04 1.52
CA ARG A 50 -14.41 -14.02 2.05
C ARG A 50 -13.67 -13.32 0.94
N LYS A 51 -13.59 -12.00 1.06
CA LYS A 51 -12.86 -11.16 0.12
C LYS A 51 -11.49 -10.84 0.71
N ASN A 52 -10.44 -11.18 -0.02
CA ASN A 52 -9.07 -10.86 0.35
C ASN A 52 -8.47 -9.90 -0.66
N TYR A 53 -7.80 -8.86 -0.17
CA TYR A 53 -7.05 -7.95 -1.00
C TYR A 53 -5.58 -8.35 -0.98
N CYS A 54 -5.05 -8.68 -2.16
CA CYS A 54 -3.69 -9.16 -2.31
C CYS A 54 -2.80 -8.09 -2.93
N TYR A 55 -1.72 -7.76 -2.24
CA TYR A 55 -0.75 -6.75 -2.68
C TYR A 55 0.57 -7.43 -2.97
N ASP A 56 1.08 -7.25 -4.18
CA ASP A 56 2.34 -7.84 -4.60
C ASP A 56 3.52 -7.12 -3.94
N ILE A 57 4.23 -7.81 -3.08
CA ILE A 57 5.41 -7.27 -2.39
C ILE A 57 6.69 -7.99 -2.84
N SER A 58 6.64 -8.74 -3.92
CA SER A 58 7.77 -9.53 -4.44
C SER A 58 8.98 -8.64 -4.70
N GLY A 59 10.12 -9.01 -4.13
CA GLY A 59 11.37 -8.28 -4.32
C GLY A 59 11.43 -6.91 -3.66
N ARG A 60 10.47 -6.58 -2.82
CA ARG A 60 10.40 -5.30 -2.13
C ARG A 60 10.77 -5.44 -0.66
N MET A 61 11.31 -4.38 -0.07
CA MET A 61 11.75 -4.36 1.34
C MET A 61 10.72 -3.65 2.21
N GLU A 62 10.36 -4.24 3.33
CA GLU A 62 9.46 -3.61 4.30
C GLU A 62 10.08 -2.31 4.83
N PHE A 63 9.30 -1.24 4.80
CA PHE A 63 9.77 0.09 5.16
C PHE A 63 10.18 0.18 6.63
N ARG A 64 9.45 -0.45 7.53
CA ARG A 64 9.78 -0.46 8.95
C ARG A 64 11.15 -1.09 9.21
N SER A 65 11.42 -2.24 8.59
CA SER A 65 12.71 -2.90 8.70
C SER A 65 13.84 -2.03 8.16
N TYR A 66 13.58 -1.30 7.08
CA TYR A 66 14.56 -0.39 6.49
C TYR A 66 14.88 0.76 7.46
N ILE A 67 13.86 1.36 8.09
CA ILE A 67 14.04 2.44 9.06
C ILE A 67 14.85 1.95 10.28
N GLU A 68 14.58 0.74 10.75
CA GLU A 68 15.27 0.18 11.91
C GLU A 68 16.74 -0.14 11.63
N ARG A 69 17.08 -0.50 10.39
CA ARG A 69 18.46 -0.82 10.00
C ARG A 69 19.28 0.40 9.67
N LYS A 70 18.66 1.40 9.07
CA LYS A 70 19.31 2.64 8.66
C LYS A 70 18.71 3.80 9.44
N GLN A 71 19.56 4.65 9.98
CA GLN A 71 19.10 5.91 10.52
C GLN A 71 18.55 6.78 9.38
N ALA A 72 17.61 7.66 9.71
CA ALA A 72 17.05 8.57 8.73
C ALA A 72 18.16 9.39 8.06
N ASP A 73 18.36 9.19 6.77
CA ASP A 73 19.37 9.89 5.98
C ASP A 73 18.66 10.67 4.85
N ARG A 74 19.48 11.34 4.01
CA ARG A 74 18.94 12.12 2.90
C ARG A 74 18.20 11.25 1.88
N SER A 75 18.69 10.05 1.66
CA SER A 75 18.07 9.12 0.73
C SER A 75 16.66 8.75 1.18
N MET A 76 16.49 8.45 2.46
CA MET A 76 15.19 8.13 3.03
C MET A 76 14.24 9.33 2.97
N ILE A 77 14.71 10.52 3.29
CA ILE A 77 13.92 11.75 3.23
C ILE A 77 13.44 12.01 1.80
N LYS A 78 14.32 11.84 0.82
CA LYS A 78 13.97 12.00 -0.59
C LYS A 78 12.90 10.99 -1.03
N SER A 79 13.02 9.75 -0.57
CA SER A 79 12.04 8.70 -0.88
C SER A 79 10.65 9.06 -0.35
N VAL A 80 10.59 9.55 0.88
CA VAL A 80 9.32 9.97 1.50
C VAL A 80 8.71 11.17 0.77
N ILE A 81 9.54 12.16 0.42
CA ILE A 81 9.07 13.35 -0.31
C ILE A 81 8.52 12.95 -1.69
N ARG A 82 9.24 12.09 -2.42
CA ARG A 82 8.76 11.60 -3.73
C ARG A 82 7.46 10.84 -3.59
N PHE A 83 7.33 10.05 -2.53
CA PHE A 83 6.11 9.30 -2.25
C PHE A 83 4.92 10.24 -2.04
N ILE A 84 5.09 11.26 -1.20
CA ILE A 84 4.03 12.25 -0.93
C ILE A 84 3.61 12.99 -2.21
N ALA A 85 4.58 13.42 -3.00
CA ALA A 85 4.29 14.09 -4.28
C ALA A 85 3.57 13.15 -5.24
N GLY A 86 3.98 11.89 -5.30
CA GLY A 86 3.32 10.88 -6.14
C GLY A 86 1.91 10.55 -5.68
N LEU A 87 1.63 10.63 -4.38
CA LEU A 87 0.28 10.43 -3.86
C LEU A 87 -0.70 11.47 -4.39
N ASP A 88 -0.30 12.75 -4.42
CA ASP A 88 -1.14 13.81 -4.98
C ASP A 88 -1.52 13.52 -6.43
N GLN A 89 -0.54 13.09 -7.22
CA GLN A 89 -0.77 12.75 -8.62
C GLN A 89 -1.69 11.54 -8.77
N ALA A 90 -1.48 10.50 -7.97
CA ALA A 90 -2.30 9.28 -8.02
C ALA A 90 -3.74 9.55 -7.59
N VAL A 91 -3.92 10.38 -6.57
CA VAL A 91 -5.27 10.78 -6.11
C VAL A 91 -6.05 11.46 -7.23
N GLU A 92 -5.41 12.38 -7.96
CA GLU A 92 -6.05 13.06 -9.09
C GLU A 92 -6.29 12.12 -10.27
N GLU A 93 -5.29 11.34 -10.65
CA GLU A 93 -5.35 10.49 -11.84
C GLU A 93 -6.36 9.35 -11.70
N TYR A 94 -6.40 8.72 -10.53
CA TYR A 94 -7.25 7.54 -10.31
C TYR A 94 -8.48 7.84 -9.45
N LEU A 95 -8.73 9.10 -9.13
CA LEU A 95 -9.88 9.53 -8.31
C LEU A 95 -9.95 8.79 -6.97
N LEU A 96 -8.79 8.59 -6.35
CA LEU A 96 -8.69 7.89 -5.08
C LEU A 96 -9.17 8.73 -3.91
N MET A 97 -9.69 8.07 -2.89
CA MET A 97 -9.99 8.69 -1.61
C MET A 97 -8.77 8.53 -0.71
N PRO A 98 -8.08 9.62 -0.31
CA PRO A 98 -6.86 9.49 0.52
C PRO A 98 -7.04 8.64 1.78
N ASP A 99 -8.25 8.63 2.34
CA ASP A 99 -8.56 7.84 3.53
C ASP A 99 -8.48 6.33 3.31
N GLY A 100 -8.43 5.86 2.07
CA GLY A 100 -8.24 4.45 1.75
C GLY A 100 -6.79 3.98 1.82
N LEU A 101 -5.83 4.91 1.89
CA LEU A 101 -4.42 4.58 1.98
C LEU A 101 -4.06 4.01 3.35
N LEU A 102 -3.20 3.01 3.37
CA LEU A 102 -2.71 2.39 4.60
C LEU A 102 -1.26 2.86 4.83
N LEU A 103 -1.10 3.88 5.66
CA LEU A 103 0.19 4.50 5.93
C LEU A 103 0.81 3.99 7.23
N GLN A 104 1.11 2.70 7.25
CA GLN A 104 1.78 2.05 8.37
C GLN A 104 3.11 1.51 7.87
N PRO A 105 4.25 1.84 8.51
CA PRO A 105 5.56 1.41 8.00
C PRO A 105 5.70 -0.10 7.82
N GLU A 106 5.03 -0.91 8.64
CA GLU A 106 5.03 -2.36 8.51
C GLU A 106 4.22 -2.87 7.31
N CYS A 107 3.43 -2.00 6.68
CA CYS A 107 2.62 -2.34 5.50
C CYS A 107 3.04 -1.54 4.27
N MET A 108 4.12 -0.78 4.36
CA MET A 108 4.70 -0.03 3.25
C MET A 108 5.99 -0.71 2.80
N TYR A 109 6.26 -0.65 1.49
CA TYR A 109 7.39 -1.37 0.91
C TYR A 109 8.20 -0.49 0.00
N LEU A 110 9.52 -0.69 0.03
CA LEU A 110 10.48 0.01 -0.84
C LEU A 110 10.85 -0.87 -2.02
N GLU A 111 10.78 -0.31 -3.21
CA GLU A 111 11.26 -0.94 -4.43
C GLU A 111 12.69 -0.50 -4.68
N MET A 112 13.60 -1.46 -4.58
CA MET A 112 15.03 -1.22 -4.73
C MET A 112 15.47 -1.43 -6.20
N PRO A 113 16.53 -0.80 -6.69
CA PRO A 113 17.48 0.05 -5.96
C PRO A 113 17.09 1.52 -5.82
N GLU A 114 16.03 1.97 -6.52
CA GLU A 114 15.61 3.37 -6.56
C GLU A 114 15.04 3.89 -5.24
N GLU A 115 14.74 3.01 -4.30
CA GLU A 115 14.12 3.32 -3.02
C GLU A 115 12.75 4.00 -3.18
N ASN A 116 11.94 3.50 -4.12
CA ASN A 116 10.59 4.00 -4.34
C ASN A 116 9.63 3.40 -3.32
N LEU A 117 9.04 4.26 -2.50
CA LEU A 117 8.10 3.84 -1.47
C LEU A 117 6.72 3.61 -2.05
N ARG A 118 6.10 2.49 -1.69
CA ARG A 118 4.76 2.12 -2.13
C ARG A 118 3.88 1.78 -0.95
N ALA A 119 2.62 2.18 -1.02
CA ALA A 119 1.63 1.89 0.01
C ALA A 119 0.50 1.04 -0.54
N ALA A 120 -0.23 0.36 0.34
CA ALA A 120 -1.45 -0.32 -0.01
C ALA A 120 -2.62 0.66 0.00
N TYR A 121 -3.52 0.55 -0.96
CA TYR A 121 -4.81 1.23 -0.96
C TYR A 121 -5.89 0.18 -0.71
N ILE A 122 -6.73 0.44 0.27
CA ILE A 122 -7.79 -0.51 0.66
C ILE A 122 -9.14 0.06 0.24
N PRO A 123 -9.78 -0.48 -0.80
CA PRO A 123 -11.11 -0.04 -1.22
C PRO A 123 -12.10 -0.11 -0.06
N GLY A 124 -12.84 0.98 0.16
CA GLY A 124 -13.86 1.06 1.20
C GLY A 124 -13.37 1.40 2.59
N ARG A 125 -12.04 1.42 2.82
CA ARG A 125 -11.50 1.82 4.11
C ARG A 125 -11.60 3.34 4.26
N LYS A 126 -11.94 3.79 5.48
CA LYS A 126 -12.07 5.23 5.78
C LYS A 126 -11.33 5.54 7.08
N GLU A 127 -10.04 5.83 6.95
CA GLU A 127 -9.21 6.28 8.06
C GLU A 127 -8.67 7.68 7.73
N ASP A 128 -8.67 8.57 8.71
CA ASP A 128 -8.23 9.95 8.50
C ASP A 128 -6.81 10.00 7.95
N PHE A 129 -6.66 10.49 6.74
CA PHE A 129 -5.37 10.59 6.05
C PHE A 129 -4.40 11.49 6.80
N SER A 130 -4.87 12.64 7.28
CA SER A 130 -4.01 13.59 8.02
C SER A 130 -3.47 12.98 9.29
N LYS A 131 -4.30 12.22 10.01
CA LYS A 131 -3.88 11.51 11.22
C LYS A 131 -2.85 10.44 10.91
N GLN A 132 -3.07 9.64 9.88
CA GLN A 132 -2.12 8.62 9.45
C GLN A 132 -0.78 9.24 9.06
N LEU A 133 -0.81 10.36 8.35
CA LEU A 133 0.41 11.05 7.92
C LEU A 133 1.20 11.57 9.11
N LYS A 134 0.54 12.10 10.13
CA LYS A 134 1.19 12.55 11.37
C LYS A 134 1.84 11.40 12.13
N GLU A 135 1.17 10.27 12.22
CA GLU A 135 1.70 9.09 12.89
C GLU A 135 2.91 8.49 12.16
N LEU A 136 2.94 8.65 10.83
CA LEU A 136 4.06 8.18 10.02
C LEU A 136 5.33 9.01 10.26
N THR A 137 5.18 10.30 10.45
CA THR A 137 6.30 11.22 10.68
C THR A 137 6.61 11.38 12.16
#